data_fd3787e63350331a09c7e8deccad829b
#
_entry.id   fd3787e63350331a09c7e8deccad829b
#
_cell.length_a   1.000
_cell.length_b   1.000
_cell.length_c   1.000
_cell.angle_alpha   90.00
_cell.angle_beta   90.00
_cell.angle_gamma   90.00
#
_symmetry.space_group_name_H-M   'P 1'
#
loop_
_entity.id
_entity.type
_entity.pdbx_description
1 polymer ?
#
loop_
_entity_poly.entity_id
_entity_poly.type
_entity_poly.pdbx_seq_one_letter_code
_entity_poly.pdbx_strand_id
1 'polypeptide(L)'
;MTIGTAKIFAPEHWGSLEKFSKFYNGTFSLKDSGKRAVSGAISHFRKAITLHNLAIKLVPNLETDEAELDKHGYTSAVNAQELSAIIESIFLELYSSVDCTRKVITEIYSNYQGIPNSTRKYFNRIYEGNFDERFPEQLIIAVREATWYEDFRKMRDELTHLETGSCHKNKDTAKIQYMHTGFTIEGRALVIDDIFEKINQTLNNVNQFIGRVFAYLLTQLKDEPVLQFCGIFH
;
A
#
# COMPACT_ATOMS: atom_id res chain seq x y z
N MET A 1 10.28 -28.27 -15.71
CA MET A 1 9.72 -26.95 -16.03
C MET A 1 8.27 -26.93 -15.54
N THR A 2 8.24 -26.39 -14.44
CA THR A 2 7.63 -26.74 -13.61
C THR A 2 6.65 -25.87 -12.88
N ILE A 3 6.16 -26.38 -11.90
CA ILE A 3 5.10 -25.94 -10.97
C ILE A 3 4.97 -24.40 -10.79
N GLY A 4 6.07 -23.64 -10.90
CA GLY A 4 6.03 -22.18 -10.81
C GLY A 4 5.39 -21.47 -12.00
N THR A 5 5.55 -21.98 -13.21
CA THR A 5 4.98 -21.36 -14.42
C THR A 5 3.47 -21.57 -14.51
N ALA A 6 2.98 -22.73 -14.07
CA ALA A 6 1.53 -23.00 -14.00
C ALA A 6 0.81 -22.05 -13.05
N LYS A 7 1.40 -21.71 -11.90
CA LYS A 7 0.81 -20.75 -10.94
C LYS A 7 0.70 -19.31 -11.49
N ILE A 8 1.60 -18.91 -12.39
CA ILE A 8 1.55 -17.58 -13.01
C ILE A 8 0.37 -17.43 -13.95
N PHE A 9 -0.05 -18.51 -14.55
CA PHE A 9 -1.16 -18.55 -15.52
C PHE A 9 -2.46 -19.13 -14.97
N ALA A 10 -2.56 -19.33 -13.64
CA ALA A 10 -3.77 -19.76 -12.97
C ALA A 10 -4.64 -18.55 -12.57
N PRO A 11 -5.54 -18.08 -13.44
CA PRO A 11 -6.30 -16.84 -13.24
C PRO A 11 -7.22 -16.87 -12.02
N GLU A 12 -7.62 -18.04 -11.58
CA GLU A 12 -8.39 -18.26 -10.35
C GLU A 12 -7.66 -17.79 -9.09
N HIS A 13 -6.33 -17.74 -9.13
CA HIS A 13 -5.49 -17.23 -8.03
C HIS A 13 -5.18 -15.74 -8.13
N TRP A 14 -5.61 -15.07 -9.21
CA TRP A 14 -5.38 -13.65 -9.37
C TRP A 14 -6.38 -12.83 -8.55
N GLY A 15 -5.89 -11.82 -7.87
CA GLY A 15 -6.72 -10.80 -7.26
C GLY A 15 -7.39 -9.89 -8.30
N SER A 16 -8.37 -9.09 -7.87
CA SER A 16 -9.14 -8.21 -8.75
C SER A 16 -8.28 -7.26 -9.58
N LEU A 17 -7.24 -6.67 -8.98
CA LEU A 17 -6.30 -5.79 -9.68
C LEU A 17 -5.50 -6.53 -10.75
N GLU A 18 -5.04 -7.74 -10.46
CA GLU A 18 -4.27 -8.55 -11.42
C GLU A 18 -5.14 -8.96 -12.61
N LYS A 19 -6.38 -9.41 -12.36
CA LYS A 19 -7.37 -9.69 -13.41
C LYS A 19 -7.65 -8.45 -14.25
N PHE A 20 -7.93 -7.31 -13.61
CA PHE A 20 -8.15 -6.07 -14.31
C PHE A 20 -6.95 -5.71 -15.21
N SER A 21 -5.73 -5.83 -14.72
CA SER A 21 -4.51 -5.50 -15.47
C SER A 21 -4.34 -6.32 -16.78
N LYS A 22 -4.99 -7.47 -16.88
CA LYS A 22 -4.93 -8.34 -18.07
C LYS A 22 -6.04 -8.05 -19.07
N PHE A 23 -7.20 -7.61 -18.59
CA PHE A 23 -8.41 -7.61 -19.42
C PHE A 23 -9.01 -6.22 -19.69
N TYR A 24 -8.51 -5.15 -19.06
CA TYR A 24 -9.11 -3.81 -19.19
C TYR A 24 -9.07 -3.22 -20.60
N ASN A 25 -8.08 -3.61 -21.43
CA ASN A 25 -7.87 -3.00 -22.75
C ASN A 25 -9.05 -3.19 -23.72
N GLY A 26 -9.86 -4.25 -23.57
CA GLY A 26 -11.07 -4.48 -24.38
C GLY A 26 -12.19 -3.47 -24.08
N THR A 27 -12.17 -2.86 -22.89
CA THR A 27 -13.22 -1.96 -22.41
C THR A 27 -12.75 -0.53 -22.23
N PHE A 28 -11.59 -0.34 -21.60
CA PHE A 28 -11.04 0.95 -21.24
C PHE A 28 -9.82 1.31 -22.08
N SER A 29 -9.90 2.43 -22.79
CA SER A 29 -8.77 2.97 -23.57
C SER A 29 -7.96 3.92 -22.69
N LEU A 30 -7.11 3.35 -21.82
CA LEU A 30 -6.25 4.15 -20.93
C LEU A 30 -5.08 4.76 -21.71
N LYS A 31 -4.75 6.02 -21.39
CA LYS A 31 -3.51 6.66 -21.81
C LYS A 31 -2.30 5.93 -21.18
N ASP A 32 -1.10 6.25 -21.62
CA ASP A 32 0.11 5.64 -21.06
C ASP A 32 0.31 5.92 -19.57
N SER A 33 -0.16 7.07 -19.08
CA SER A 33 -0.21 7.39 -17.66
C SER A 33 -1.07 6.41 -16.88
N GLY A 34 -2.27 6.09 -17.37
CA GLY A 34 -3.19 5.15 -16.75
C GLY A 34 -2.68 3.70 -16.80
N LYS A 35 -2.12 3.28 -17.94
CA LYS A 35 -1.48 1.96 -18.04
C LYS A 35 -0.35 1.80 -17.04
N ARG A 36 0.49 2.84 -16.90
CA ARG A 36 1.54 2.86 -15.87
C ARG A 36 0.97 2.87 -14.45
N ALA A 37 -0.16 3.54 -14.23
CA ALA A 37 -0.81 3.53 -12.92
C ALA A 37 -1.36 2.14 -12.54
N VAL A 38 -1.95 1.39 -13.48
CA VAL A 38 -2.35 -0.01 -13.24
C VAL A 38 -1.15 -0.87 -12.83
N SER A 39 -0.07 -0.83 -13.61
CA SER A 39 1.16 -1.55 -13.28
C SER A 39 1.79 -1.06 -11.97
N GLY A 40 1.75 0.25 -11.72
CA GLY A 40 2.26 0.89 -10.51
C GLY A 40 1.53 0.40 -9.25
N ALA A 41 0.20 0.32 -9.29
CA ALA A 41 -0.58 -0.17 -8.15
C ALA A 41 -0.14 -1.59 -7.73
N ILE A 42 0.08 -2.49 -8.70
CA ILE A 42 0.59 -3.85 -8.44
C ILE A 42 2.03 -3.82 -7.91
N SER A 43 2.90 -3.09 -8.60
CA SER A 43 4.34 -3.12 -8.33
C SER A 43 4.68 -2.53 -6.96
N HIS A 44 4.05 -1.40 -6.60
CA HIS A 44 4.23 -0.77 -5.29
C HIS A 44 3.73 -1.67 -4.16
N PHE A 45 2.55 -2.28 -4.32
CA PHE A 45 2.02 -3.19 -3.30
C PHE A 45 2.92 -4.42 -3.11
N ARG A 46 3.38 -5.05 -4.21
CA ARG A 46 4.30 -6.18 -4.15
C ARG A 46 5.65 -5.80 -3.53
N LYS A 47 6.14 -4.60 -3.82
CA LYS A 47 7.38 -4.09 -3.22
C LYS A 47 7.23 -3.90 -1.72
N ALA A 48 6.09 -3.38 -1.25
CA ALA A 48 5.80 -3.28 0.18
C ALA A 48 5.83 -4.64 0.88
N ILE A 49 5.23 -5.69 0.27
CA ILE A 49 5.32 -7.06 0.81
C ILE A 49 6.77 -7.55 0.85
N THR A 50 7.55 -7.28 -0.20
CA THR A 50 8.97 -7.68 -0.25
C THR A 50 9.78 -7.01 0.85
N LEU A 51 9.57 -5.70 1.05
CA LEU A 51 10.21 -4.92 2.11
C LEU A 51 9.77 -5.40 3.50
N HIS A 52 8.49 -5.73 3.69
CA HIS A 52 8.01 -6.32 4.95
C HIS A 52 8.73 -7.63 5.28
N ASN A 53 8.86 -8.53 4.31
CA ASN A 53 9.60 -9.77 4.49
C ASN A 53 11.10 -9.54 4.77
N LEU A 54 11.68 -8.49 4.21
CA LEU A 54 13.05 -8.08 4.49
C LEU A 54 13.17 -7.51 5.91
N ALA A 55 12.26 -6.65 6.33
CA ALA A 55 12.22 -6.10 7.67
C ALA A 55 12.20 -7.21 8.74
N ILE A 56 11.35 -8.23 8.55
CA ILE A 56 11.30 -9.40 9.48
C ILE A 56 12.67 -10.09 9.60
N LYS A 57 13.41 -10.22 8.48
CA LYS A 57 14.75 -10.83 8.47
C LYS A 57 15.80 -9.99 9.18
N LEU A 58 15.62 -8.69 9.27
CA LEU A 58 16.55 -7.78 9.93
C LEU A 58 16.33 -7.65 11.45
N VAL A 59 15.14 -8.02 11.95
CA VAL A 59 14.84 -7.93 13.39
C VAL A 59 15.92 -8.56 14.29
N PRO A 60 16.45 -9.76 14.00
CA PRO A 60 17.48 -10.35 14.84
C PRO A 60 18.78 -9.52 14.94
N ASN A 61 19.07 -8.69 13.93
CA ASN A 61 20.28 -7.87 13.91
C ASN A 61 20.27 -6.77 14.99
N LEU A 62 19.09 -6.39 15.51
CA LEU A 62 18.99 -5.42 16.60
C LEU A 62 19.73 -5.88 17.87
N GLU A 63 19.89 -7.19 18.06
CA GLU A 63 20.65 -7.76 19.18
C GLU A 63 22.12 -7.36 19.14
N THR A 64 22.66 -7.06 17.95
CA THR A 64 24.05 -6.56 17.81
C THR A 64 24.16 -5.14 18.38
N ASP A 65 23.20 -4.26 18.05
CA ASP A 65 23.19 -2.89 18.57
C ASP A 65 23.02 -2.88 20.10
N GLU A 66 22.16 -3.76 20.63
CA GLU A 66 21.95 -3.93 22.09
C GLU A 66 23.23 -4.43 22.78
N ALA A 67 23.90 -5.43 22.20
CA ALA A 67 25.15 -5.97 22.75
C ALA A 67 26.29 -4.94 22.75
N GLU A 68 26.36 -4.10 21.72
CA GLU A 68 27.32 -2.98 21.67
C GLU A 68 27.01 -1.95 22.77
N LEU A 69 25.75 -1.58 22.92
CA LEU A 69 25.31 -0.65 23.96
C LEU A 69 25.63 -1.17 25.38
N ASP A 70 25.30 -2.42 25.65
CA ASP A 70 25.55 -3.05 26.95
C ASP A 70 27.05 -3.14 27.26
N LYS A 71 27.91 -3.41 26.24
CA LYS A 71 29.34 -3.57 26.40
C LYS A 71 30.11 -2.27 26.50
N HIS A 72 29.71 -1.26 25.73
CA HIS A 72 30.48 -0.02 25.54
C HIS A 72 29.77 1.21 26.14
N GLY A 73 28.51 1.10 26.53
CA GLY A 73 27.66 2.24 26.96
C GLY A 73 27.20 3.14 25.83
N TYR A 74 27.52 2.79 24.57
CA TYR A 74 27.08 3.48 23.36
C TYR A 74 27.00 2.50 22.18
N THR A 75 26.19 2.83 21.18
CA THR A 75 26.13 2.12 19.89
C THR A 75 25.85 3.14 18.78
N SER A 76 26.31 2.86 17.56
CA SER A 76 25.93 3.60 16.36
C SER A 76 24.52 3.27 15.86
N ALA A 77 23.90 2.24 16.43
CA ALA A 77 22.53 1.78 16.10
C ALA A 77 22.30 1.54 14.60
N VAL A 78 23.29 1.01 13.89
CA VAL A 78 23.23 0.82 12.43
C VAL A 78 22.08 -0.09 12.04
N ASN A 79 21.88 -1.19 12.77
CA ASN A 79 20.83 -2.15 12.47
C ASN A 79 19.43 -1.57 12.73
N ALA A 80 19.29 -0.75 13.78
CA ALA A 80 18.05 -0.02 14.05
C ALA A 80 17.73 0.99 12.94
N GLN A 81 18.73 1.70 12.41
CA GLN A 81 18.58 2.63 11.30
C GLN A 81 18.18 1.91 10.00
N GLU A 82 18.84 0.79 9.68
CA GLU A 82 18.52 -0.02 8.49
C GLU A 82 17.07 -0.54 8.55
N LEU A 83 16.66 -1.07 9.70
CA LEU A 83 15.30 -1.56 9.91
C LEU A 83 14.28 -0.42 9.77
N SER A 84 14.56 0.75 10.36
CA SER A 84 13.68 1.93 10.27
C SER A 84 13.50 2.39 8.83
N ALA A 85 14.58 2.50 8.06
CA ALA A 85 14.54 2.92 6.66
C ALA A 85 13.68 1.97 5.80
N ILE A 86 13.75 0.66 6.06
CA ILE A 86 12.92 -0.32 5.36
C ILE A 86 11.46 -0.19 5.77
N ILE A 87 11.17 -0.05 7.06
CA ILE A 87 9.81 0.13 7.58
C ILE A 87 9.16 1.39 6.99
N GLU A 88 9.86 2.50 6.98
CA GLU A 88 9.38 3.74 6.36
C GLU A 88 9.10 3.57 4.88
N SER A 89 10.00 2.88 4.17
CA SER A 89 9.81 2.55 2.76
C SER A 89 8.54 1.72 2.50
N ILE A 90 8.14 0.82 3.41
CA ILE A 90 6.89 0.05 3.29
C ILE A 90 5.68 1.01 3.24
N PHE A 91 5.62 1.98 4.14
CA PHE A 91 4.50 2.94 4.16
C PHE A 91 4.47 3.82 2.91
N LEU A 92 5.64 4.25 2.40
CA LEU A 92 5.74 5.02 1.16
C LEU A 92 5.25 4.22 -0.05
N GLU A 93 5.62 2.94 -0.16
CA GLU A 93 5.20 2.05 -1.23
C GLU A 93 3.70 1.76 -1.17
N LEU A 94 3.15 1.51 0.01
CA LEU A 94 1.71 1.32 0.19
C LEU A 94 0.91 2.57 -0.20
N TYR A 95 1.38 3.76 0.17
CA TYR A 95 0.75 5.01 -0.25
C TYR A 95 0.79 5.20 -1.76
N SER A 96 1.93 4.88 -2.38
CA SER A 96 2.09 4.94 -3.83
C SER A 96 1.12 4.01 -4.56
N SER A 97 0.84 2.83 -4.00
CA SER A 97 -0.16 1.91 -4.55
C SER A 97 -1.59 2.50 -4.49
N VAL A 98 -1.95 3.17 -3.39
CA VAL A 98 -3.23 3.90 -3.28
C VAL A 98 -3.30 5.06 -4.27
N ASP A 99 -2.23 5.84 -4.44
CA ASP A 99 -2.18 6.95 -5.40
C ASP A 99 -2.30 6.46 -6.85
N CYS A 100 -1.65 5.36 -7.19
CA CYS A 100 -1.79 4.73 -8.49
C CYS A 100 -3.24 4.24 -8.74
N THR A 101 -3.88 3.65 -7.73
CA THR A 101 -5.29 3.22 -7.81
C THR A 101 -6.21 4.41 -8.08
N ARG A 102 -6.04 5.53 -7.35
CA ARG A 102 -6.78 6.76 -7.62
C ARG A 102 -6.53 7.29 -9.04
N LYS A 103 -5.29 7.23 -9.54
CA LYS A 103 -4.97 7.66 -10.93
C LYS A 103 -5.74 6.85 -11.97
N VAL A 104 -5.87 5.54 -11.78
CA VAL A 104 -6.68 4.68 -12.66
C VAL A 104 -8.14 5.13 -12.65
N ILE A 105 -8.73 5.34 -11.47
CA ILE A 105 -10.11 5.84 -11.34
C ILE A 105 -10.26 7.20 -12.06
N THR A 106 -9.35 8.13 -11.82
CA THR A 106 -9.40 9.46 -12.43
C THR A 106 -9.35 9.41 -13.95
N GLU A 107 -8.60 8.49 -14.52
CA GLU A 107 -8.50 8.36 -15.97
C GLU A 107 -9.73 7.69 -16.59
N ILE A 108 -10.23 6.62 -15.98
CA ILE A 108 -11.46 5.94 -16.45
C ILE A 108 -12.66 6.88 -16.42
N TYR A 109 -12.77 7.66 -15.35
CA TYR A 109 -13.89 8.57 -15.13
C TYR A 109 -13.55 10.03 -15.43
N SER A 110 -12.60 10.29 -16.33
CA SER A 110 -12.15 11.64 -16.71
C SER A 110 -13.25 12.54 -17.26
N ASN A 111 -14.35 11.96 -17.75
CA ASN A 111 -15.54 12.71 -18.24
C ASN A 111 -16.39 13.31 -17.11
N TYR A 112 -16.18 12.88 -15.87
CA TYR A 112 -16.90 13.44 -14.73
C TYR A 112 -16.20 14.72 -14.26
N GLN A 113 -16.99 15.80 -14.13
CA GLN A 113 -16.44 17.08 -13.69
C GLN A 113 -15.95 16.99 -12.24
N GLY A 114 -14.76 17.51 -12.03
CA GLY A 114 -14.28 17.77 -10.69
C GLY A 114 -13.62 16.60 -9.96
N ILE A 115 -13.22 15.53 -10.63
CA ILE A 115 -12.37 14.51 -10.00
C ILE A 115 -10.98 15.11 -9.73
N PRO A 116 -10.53 15.20 -8.45
CA PRO A 116 -9.28 15.84 -8.14
C PRO A 116 -8.06 15.01 -8.59
N ASN A 117 -6.99 15.71 -9.01
CA ASN A 117 -5.72 15.09 -9.38
C ASN A 117 -4.85 14.66 -8.19
N SER A 118 -5.24 15.02 -6.96
CA SER A 118 -4.53 14.67 -5.73
C SER A 118 -5.34 13.64 -4.96
N THR A 119 -4.68 12.59 -4.46
CA THR A 119 -5.31 11.52 -3.66
C THR A 119 -5.96 12.10 -2.41
N ARG A 120 -5.29 13.01 -1.69
CA ARG A 120 -5.87 13.71 -0.54
C ARG A 120 -7.17 14.45 -0.91
N LYS A 121 -7.15 15.25 -1.99
CA LYS A 121 -8.35 16.00 -2.40
C LYS A 121 -9.47 15.07 -2.87
N TYR A 122 -9.12 13.94 -3.49
CA TYR A 122 -10.09 12.92 -3.93
C TYR A 122 -10.81 12.30 -2.74
N PHE A 123 -10.09 11.85 -1.73
CA PHE A 123 -10.66 11.29 -0.50
C PHE A 123 -11.51 12.33 0.25
N ASN A 124 -10.98 13.52 0.50
CA ASN A 124 -11.69 14.58 1.21
C ASN A 124 -13.02 14.93 0.52
N ARG A 125 -13.02 15.06 -0.80
CA ARG A 125 -14.21 15.41 -1.55
C ARG A 125 -15.32 14.35 -1.43
N ILE A 126 -14.94 13.08 -1.36
CA ILE A 126 -15.89 11.99 -1.14
C ILE A 126 -16.40 12.00 0.31
N TYR A 127 -15.54 12.23 1.29
CA TYR A 127 -15.95 12.34 2.71
C TYR A 127 -16.90 13.51 2.95
N GLU A 128 -16.68 14.62 2.28
CA GLU A 128 -17.53 15.82 2.34
C GLU A 128 -18.86 15.68 1.56
N GLY A 129 -19.04 14.60 0.81
CA GLY A 129 -20.23 14.38 -0.01
C GLY A 129 -20.28 15.26 -1.26
N ASN A 130 -19.19 15.91 -1.64
CA ASN A 130 -19.08 16.86 -2.75
C ASN A 130 -18.71 16.17 -4.08
N PHE A 131 -19.34 15.06 -4.39
CA PHE A 131 -19.09 14.32 -5.63
C PHE A 131 -20.33 14.36 -6.55
N ASP A 132 -20.11 14.25 -7.87
CA ASP A 132 -21.19 14.16 -8.87
C ASP A 132 -22.07 12.93 -8.56
N GLU A 133 -23.38 13.09 -8.48
CA GLU A 133 -24.34 12.01 -8.18
C GLU A 133 -24.27 10.83 -9.16
N ARG A 134 -23.76 11.09 -10.37
CA ARG A 134 -23.55 10.06 -11.40
C ARG A 134 -22.26 9.24 -11.20
N PHE A 135 -21.39 9.69 -10.29
CA PHE A 135 -20.15 8.94 -10.01
C PHE A 135 -20.48 7.62 -9.33
N PRO A 136 -19.81 6.51 -9.69
CA PRO A 136 -20.17 5.19 -9.19
C PRO A 136 -20.17 5.08 -7.67
N GLU A 137 -21.33 4.70 -7.13
CA GLU A 137 -21.53 4.59 -5.68
C GLU A 137 -20.54 3.61 -5.03
N GLN A 138 -20.22 2.50 -5.71
CA GLN A 138 -19.28 1.49 -5.22
C GLN A 138 -17.87 2.06 -4.99
N LEU A 139 -17.45 3.03 -5.81
CA LEU A 139 -16.18 3.72 -5.61
C LEU A 139 -16.26 4.73 -4.45
N ILE A 140 -17.41 5.38 -4.29
CA ILE A 140 -17.70 6.25 -3.14
C ILE A 140 -17.64 5.44 -1.84
N ILE A 141 -18.30 4.28 -1.81
CA ILE A 141 -18.31 3.36 -0.67
C ILE A 141 -16.88 2.90 -0.35
N ALA A 142 -16.12 2.46 -1.35
CA ALA A 142 -14.74 2.01 -1.15
C ALA A 142 -13.86 3.07 -0.47
N VAL A 143 -14.05 4.35 -0.81
CA VAL A 143 -13.33 5.46 -0.17
C VAL A 143 -13.89 5.76 1.22
N ARG A 144 -15.21 5.80 1.41
CA ARG A 144 -15.82 6.07 2.73
C ARG A 144 -15.47 5.03 3.78
N GLU A 145 -15.32 3.78 3.37
CA GLU A 145 -14.90 2.70 4.26
C GLU A 145 -13.39 2.70 4.56
N ALA A 146 -12.60 3.46 3.81
CA ALA A 146 -11.17 3.64 4.06
C ALA A 146 -10.90 4.70 5.15
N THR A 147 -11.55 4.57 6.31
CA THR A 147 -11.44 5.50 7.45
C THR A 147 -10.01 5.66 7.98
N TRP A 148 -9.16 4.68 7.73
CA TRP A 148 -7.73 4.65 8.07
C TRP A 148 -6.87 5.59 7.21
N TYR A 149 -7.39 6.09 6.09
CA TYR A 149 -6.59 6.80 5.08
C TYR A 149 -5.96 8.08 5.61
N GLU A 150 -6.68 8.88 6.40
CA GLU A 150 -6.18 10.18 6.86
C GLU A 150 -4.97 10.02 7.80
N ASP A 151 -5.00 9.06 8.73
CA ASP A 151 -3.87 8.79 9.62
C ASP A 151 -2.68 8.21 8.85
N PHE A 152 -2.95 7.33 7.90
CA PHE A 152 -1.94 6.79 7.02
C PHE A 152 -1.28 7.87 6.16
N ARG A 153 -2.07 8.81 5.63
CA ARG A 153 -1.57 9.95 4.87
C ARG A 153 -0.69 10.85 5.73
N LYS A 154 -1.12 11.19 6.94
CA LYS A 154 -0.33 12.00 7.87
C LYS A 154 1.01 11.33 8.15
N MET A 155 1.01 10.05 8.49
CA MET A 155 2.23 9.29 8.71
C MET A 155 3.17 9.36 7.51
N ARG A 156 2.65 9.15 6.30
CA ARG A 156 3.47 9.23 5.07
C ARG A 156 4.02 10.64 4.84
N ASP A 157 3.23 11.67 5.08
CA ASP A 157 3.66 13.06 4.87
C ASP A 157 4.83 13.39 5.81
N GLU A 158 4.77 12.96 7.07
CA GLU A 158 5.87 13.10 8.03
C GLU A 158 7.14 12.38 7.56
N LEU A 159 7.02 11.09 7.21
CA LEU A 159 8.15 10.28 6.71
C LEU A 159 8.79 10.83 5.43
N THR A 160 8.05 11.62 4.64
CA THR A 160 8.55 12.16 3.37
C THR A 160 9.24 13.50 3.54
N HIS A 161 8.83 14.32 4.49
CA HIS A 161 9.15 15.74 4.50
C HIS A 161 9.91 16.22 5.73
N LEU A 162 9.98 15.44 6.80
CA LEU A 162 10.53 15.91 8.06
C LEU A 162 11.69 15.03 8.55
N GLU A 163 11.43 14.10 9.45
CA GLU A 163 12.46 13.32 10.12
C GLU A 163 12.23 11.83 9.91
N THR A 164 13.29 11.05 10.12
CA THR A 164 13.21 9.59 10.15
C THR A 164 12.98 9.12 11.58
N GLY A 165 12.26 8.02 11.72
CA GLY A 165 12.05 7.39 13.01
C GLY A 165 13.16 6.41 13.37
N SER A 166 13.00 5.78 14.52
CA SER A 166 13.95 4.79 15.04
C SER A 166 13.20 3.57 15.56
N CYS A 167 13.71 2.39 15.24
CA CYS A 167 13.21 1.11 15.74
C CYS A 167 13.96 0.68 16.99
N HIS A 168 13.22 0.18 17.97
CA HIS A 168 13.77 -0.34 19.22
C HIS A 168 13.07 -1.65 19.59
N LYS A 169 13.82 -2.61 20.10
CA LYS A 169 13.24 -3.82 20.65
C LYS A 169 12.82 -3.56 22.09
N ASN A 170 11.55 -3.76 22.40
CA ASN A 170 11.06 -3.68 23.77
C ASN A 170 11.50 -4.94 24.53
N LYS A 171 12.28 -4.78 25.60
CA LYS A 171 12.86 -5.91 26.37
C LYS A 171 11.77 -6.73 27.11
N ASP A 172 10.66 -6.11 27.47
CA ASP A 172 9.59 -6.78 28.24
C ASP A 172 8.62 -7.57 27.35
N THR A 173 8.32 -7.03 26.16
CA THR A 173 7.32 -7.60 25.25
C THR A 173 7.92 -8.30 24.03
N ALA A 174 9.22 -8.15 23.80
CA ALA A 174 9.94 -8.56 22.60
C ALA A 174 9.40 -7.95 21.27
N LYS A 175 8.46 -7.01 21.36
CA LYS A 175 7.91 -6.29 20.21
C LYS A 175 8.89 -5.25 19.69
N ILE A 176 8.78 -4.93 18.42
CA ILE A 176 9.56 -3.85 17.82
C ILE A 176 8.73 -2.58 17.87
N GLN A 177 9.19 -1.64 18.68
CA GLN A 177 8.61 -0.29 18.76
C GLN A 177 9.22 0.59 17.67
N TYR A 178 8.42 1.51 17.14
CA TYR A 178 8.88 2.55 16.24
C TYR A 178 8.56 3.90 16.85
N MET A 179 9.57 4.74 16.98
CA MET A 179 9.46 6.09 17.54
C MET A 179 9.81 7.13 16.49
N HIS A 180 8.98 8.16 16.39
CA HIS A 180 9.21 9.28 15.49
C HIS A 180 9.05 10.60 16.27
N THR A 181 10.14 11.34 16.44
CA THR A 181 10.16 12.53 17.29
C THR A 181 9.50 13.74 16.66
N GLY A 182 9.58 13.86 15.34
CA GLY A 182 8.94 14.95 14.57
C GLY A 182 7.42 14.80 14.46
N PHE A 183 6.89 13.60 14.59
CA PHE A 183 5.44 13.36 14.58
C PHE A 183 4.92 13.34 16.00
N THR A 184 4.19 14.39 16.38
CA THR A 184 3.63 14.49 17.72
C THR A 184 2.11 14.27 17.72
N ILE A 185 1.64 13.45 18.66
CA ILE A 185 0.23 13.34 19.02
C ILE A 185 0.08 13.96 20.40
N GLU A 186 -0.77 14.98 20.52
CA GLU A 186 -1.00 15.69 21.79
C GLU A 186 0.32 16.22 22.44
N GLY A 187 1.29 16.65 21.63
CA GLY A 187 2.56 17.16 22.10
C GLY A 187 3.58 16.12 22.56
N ARG A 188 3.31 14.84 22.32
CA ARG A 188 4.21 13.72 22.60
C ARG A 188 4.68 13.08 21.31
N ALA A 189 5.93 12.64 21.25
CA ALA A 189 6.46 11.88 20.12
C ALA A 189 5.57 10.66 19.82
N LEU A 190 5.36 10.39 18.53
CA LEU A 190 4.65 9.18 18.11
C LEU A 190 5.47 7.96 18.53
N VAL A 191 4.85 7.10 19.31
CA VAL A 191 5.39 5.76 19.62
C VAL A 191 4.38 4.73 19.15
N ILE A 192 4.81 3.83 18.28
CA ILE A 192 4.04 2.66 17.84
C ILE A 192 4.63 1.46 18.56
N ASP A 193 3.87 0.88 19.49
CA ASP A 193 4.35 -0.19 20.36
C ASP A 193 4.63 -1.51 19.63
N ASP A 194 3.94 -1.75 18.51
CA ASP A 194 4.18 -2.91 17.65
C ASP A 194 4.09 -2.46 16.18
N ILE A 195 5.24 -2.17 15.60
CA ILE A 195 5.30 -1.66 14.23
C ILE A 195 4.92 -2.72 13.20
N PHE A 196 5.18 -4.01 13.47
CA PHE A 196 4.80 -5.08 12.55
C PHE A 196 3.30 -5.33 12.54
N GLU A 197 2.63 -5.20 13.68
CA GLU A 197 1.16 -5.21 13.73
C GLU A 197 0.58 -4.03 12.93
N LYS A 198 1.14 -2.83 13.09
CA LYS A 198 0.73 -1.64 12.33
C LYS A 198 0.93 -1.81 10.83
N ILE A 199 2.05 -2.39 10.39
CA ILE A 199 2.31 -2.71 8.99
C ILE A 199 1.27 -3.70 8.46
N ASN A 200 1.01 -4.79 9.19
CA ASN A 200 0.03 -5.80 8.79
C ASN A 200 -1.38 -5.22 8.66
N GLN A 201 -1.80 -4.37 9.60
CA GLN A 201 -3.07 -3.65 9.53
C GLN A 201 -3.12 -2.75 8.29
N THR A 202 -2.05 -2.00 8.01
CA THR A 202 -1.98 -1.11 6.86
C THR A 202 -1.99 -1.87 5.53
N LEU A 203 -1.24 -2.98 5.43
CA LEU A 203 -1.25 -3.89 4.28
C LEU A 203 -2.66 -4.41 4.00
N ASN A 204 -3.36 -4.89 5.03
CA ASN A 204 -4.72 -5.39 4.90
C ASN A 204 -5.70 -4.29 4.47
N ASN A 205 -5.61 -3.10 5.05
CA ASN A 205 -6.45 -1.96 4.72
C ASN A 205 -6.27 -1.52 3.25
N VAL A 206 -5.03 -1.37 2.82
CA VAL A 206 -4.70 -1.00 1.44
C VAL A 206 -5.14 -2.11 0.47
N ASN A 207 -4.90 -3.37 0.79
CA ASN A 207 -5.34 -4.51 -0.02
C ASN A 207 -6.87 -4.55 -0.19
N GLN A 208 -7.62 -4.32 0.89
CA GLN A 208 -9.08 -4.27 0.84
C GLN A 208 -9.59 -3.11 -0.02
N PHE A 209 -9.03 -1.91 0.16
CA PHE A 209 -9.40 -0.74 -0.65
C PHE A 209 -9.16 -1.00 -2.15
N ILE A 210 -7.95 -1.43 -2.50
CA ILE A 210 -7.58 -1.75 -3.89
C ILE A 210 -8.48 -2.87 -4.43
N GLY A 211 -8.67 -3.93 -3.64
CA GLY A 211 -9.51 -5.06 -3.99
C GLY A 211 -10.94 -4.65 -4.33
N ARG A 212 -11.56 -3.79 -3.53
CA ARG A 212 -12.93 -3.29 -3.78
C ARG A 212 -13.02 -2.43 -5.04
N VAL A 213 -12.07 -1.51 -5.22
CA VAL A 213 -12.02 -0.66 -6.41
C VAL A 213 -11.93 -1.51 -7.67
N PHE A 214 -10.97 -2.43 -7.73
CA PHE A 214 -10.78 -3.25 -8.93
C PHE A 214 -11.82 -4.36 -9.09
N ALA A 215 -12.42 -4.87 -8.03
CA ALA A 215 -13.59 -5.75 -8.13
C ALA A 215 -14.75 -5.04 -8.83
N TYR A 216 -15.03 -3.80 -8.45
CA TYR A 216 -16.03 -3.01 -9.15
C TYR A 216 -15.63 -2.74 -10.61
N LEU A 217 -14.41 -2.32 -10.89
CA LEU A 217 -13.95 -2.06 -12.26
C LEU A 217 -14.03 -3.31 -13.15
N LEU A 218 -13.84 -4.49 -12.60
CA LEU A 218 -14.02 -5.76 -13.32
C LEU A 218 -15.47 -5.94 -13.78
N THR A 219 -16.47 -5.55 -12.99
CA THR A 219 -17.88 -5.66 -13.39
C THR A 219 -18.24 -4.74 -14.56
N GLN A 220 -17.38 -3.78 -14.89
CA GLN A 220 -17.58 -2.84 -15.99
C GLN A 220 -16.95 -3.35 -17.30
N LEU A 221 -16.25 -4.46 -17.30
CA LEU A 221 -15.65 -5.03 -18.52
C LEU A 221 -16.75 -5.54 -19.45
N LYS A 222 -16.63 -5.22 -20.74
CA LYS A 222 -17.64 -5.59 -21.77
C LYS A 222 -17.70 -7.10 -22.00
N ASP A 223 -16.52 -7.73 -21.96
CA ASP A 223 -16.41 -9.17 -22.05
C ASP A 223 -16.08 -9.67 -20.64
N GLU A 224 -16.94 -10.52 -20.08
CA GLU A 224 -16.46 -11.35 -18.98
C GLU A 224 -15.17 -11.99 -19.47
N PRO A 225 -14.08 -11.90 -18.72
CA PRO A 225 -12.89 -12.61 -19.10
C PRO A 225 -13.22 -14.08 -19.05
N VAL A 226 -13.71 -14.60 -20.18
CA VAL A 226 -13.71 -16.03 -20.43
C VAL A 226 -12.24 -16.37 -20.46
N LEU A 227 -11.77 -16.81 -19.31
CA LEU A 227 -10.43 -17.34 -19.13
C LEU A 227 -10.41 -18.66 -19.90
N GLN A 228 -10.50 -18.56 -21.22
CA GLN A 228 -10.14 -19.66 -22.07
C GLN A 228 -8.69 -19.93 -21.81
N PHE A 229 -8.43 -20.94 -21.06
CA PHE A 229 -7.16 -21.64 -21.08
C PHE A 229 -6.88 -21.94 -22.54
N CYS A 230 -6.16 -21.06 -23.23
CA CYS A 230 -5.46 -21.46 -24.43
C CYS A 230 -4.40 -22.43 -23.95
N GLY A 231 -4.76 -23.71 -23.96
CA GLY A 231 -3.98 -24.78 -23.39
C GLY A 231 -2.62 -24.87 -24.04
N ILE A 232 -1.64 -24.26 -23.40
CA ILE A 232 -0.22 -24.63 -23.57
C ILE A 232 0.09 -25.85 -22.69
N PHE A 233 -0.88 -26.32 -21.91
CA PHE A 233 -0.75 -27.46 -21.02
C PHE A 233 -1.77 -28.55 -21.40
N HIS A 234 -1.33 -29.49 -22.19
CA HIS A 234 -1.88 -30.81 -22.28
C HIS A 234 -1.05 -31.79 -21.46
#